data_4a9e83ff15852a466ba4fcaca56b69c7
#
_entry.id   4a9e83ff15852a466ba4fcaca56b69c7
#
_cell.length_a   1.000
_cell.length_b   1.000
_cell.length_c   1.000
_cell.angle_alpha   90.00
_cell.angle_beta   90.00
_cell.angle_gamma   90.00
#
_symmetry.space_group_name_H-M   'P 1'
#
loop_
_entity.id
_entity.type
_entity.pdbx_description
1 polymer ?
#
loop_
_entity_poly.entity_id
_entity_poly.type
_entity_poly.pdbx_seq_one_letter_code
_entity_poly.pdbx_strand_id
1 'polypeptide(L)'
;MLLDNAERLDKLVNGPAGTVTDRAGQPLDTWRQIVTMMLAAVTDAQNSITAIGLPFNTLSDAQAAVAAGKIPEGSVAWVRTTDSAALADEYKNINGVLTATGRRMPSQDAVDALSRQLLDSIVTGDVPGFWLALKDSAGWISWGVDDQGGFGSRAAYLGTDNILAGNIKILFTDDVGLRFQDPEGFYIDVLDNFGRYLLGDSGGGSSPADEVSILDLKNKAYAAEVSRRVLTRLKFPTEAYNHFLMECQSLGMGYMSWPVVSKTPKYDSLMLGQSVRPASTTNNAFVPLGVNAWQPLRAVVQSVSGSAILSDAEQLALARSAVNEGESPIVGAVNGFRRHFLEAHCLSADAGRLFVASTVGVSGQSIASLMDDTKYFNRVVECVTKAKALADSEGKTYSVTGIDFVQGQRDYDDGTPKATYKTQLGQLYNKVNNTIRGITGQKDNPAWFISQTGYTYSPNPATQPVNAVELWVGMAQWEFCQETPNCFLIGPDYQLPDKGGHLMTNGSRWLGCYFAKAKDRVLNQRRPFQPLAPMGITCSGSDFLLSYYVDHPPLKFTSPFRNGTRTPITNCGFRAWHMIDADPSGIGTELNITSVAVAADTVIRLTCDTEPQGKVRVAYATRPQYG
;
A
#
# COMPACT_ATOMS: atom_id res chain seq x y z
N MET A 1 -23.88 -22.73 -29.43
CA MET A 1 -22.58 -22.80 -28.77
C MET A 1 -22.42 -21.75 -27.63
N LEU A 2 -22.61 -20.45 -27.85
CA LEU A 2 -22.55 -19.43 -26.79
C LEU A 2 -23.72 -19.52 -25.82
N LEU A 3 -24.94 -19.71 -26.27
CA LEU A 3 -26.14 -19.90 -25.44
C LEU A 3 -26.03 -21.15 -24.56
N ASP A 4 -25.57 -22.27 -25.09
CA ASP A 4 -25.36 -23.53 -24.35
C ASP A 4 -24.31 -23.38 -23.23
N ASN A 5 -23.25 -22.57 -23.47
CA ASN A 5 -22.28 -22.27 -22.44
C ASN A 5 -22.84 -21.35 -21.35
N ALA A 6 -23.68 -20.37 -21.72
CA ALA A 6 -24.31 -19.48 -20.79
C ALA A 6 -25.30 -20.23 -19.87
N GLU A 7 -26.11 -21.13 -20.42
CA GLU A 7 -27.03 -21.97 -19.64
C GLU A 7 -26.30 -22.93 -18.68
N ARG A 8 -25.15 -23.51 -19.11
CA ARG A 8 -24.34 -24.38 -18.25
C ARG A 8 -23.68 -23.59 -17.13
N LEU A 9 -23.16 -22.40 -17.45
CA LEU A 9 -22.57 -21.50 -16.46
C LEU A 9 -23.61 -21.02 -15.45
N ASP A 10 -24.82 -20.69 -15.92
CA ASP A 10 -25.92 -20.30 -15.03
C ASP A 10 -26.33 -21.46 -14.09
N LYS A 11 -26.43 -22.69 -14.61
CA LYS A 11 -26.69 -23.87 -13.79
C LYS A 11 -25.56 -24.16 -12.80
N LEU A 12 -24.30 -23.91 -13.18
CA LEU A 12 -23.15 -24.10 -12.29
C LEU A 12 -23.14 -23.09 -11.14
N VAL A 13 -23.48 -21.83 -11.43
CA VAL A 13 -23.42 -20.73 -10.45
C VAL A 13 -24.73 -20.58 -9.66
N ASN A 14 -25.88 -20.61 -10.33
CA ASN A 14 -27.20 -20.30 -9.77
C ASN A 14 -28.10 -21.52 -9.58
N GLY A 15 -27.72 -22.67 -10.12
CA GLY A 15 -28.49 -23.92 -10.03
C GLY A 15 -28.64 -24.45 -8.61
N PRO A 16 -29.57 -25.41 -8.38
CA PRO A 16 -29.69 -26.10 -7.10
C PRO A 16 -28.42 -26.88 -6.75
N ALA A 17 -28.28 -27.28 -5.48
CA ALA A 17 -27.17 -28.15 -5.07
C ALA A 17 -27.18 -29.46 -5.87
N GLY A 18 -26.02 -29.84 -6.42
CA GLY A 18 -25.87 -31.01 -7.27
C GLY A 18 -24.70 -30.88 -8.21
N THR A 19 -24.70 -31.65 -9.29
CA THR A 19 -23.68 -31.63 -10.31
C THR A 19 -24.22 -31.24 -11.68
N VAL A 20 -23.39 -30.57 -12.49
CA VAL A 20 -23.65 -30.22 -13.88
C VAL A 20 -22.56 -30.86 -14.74
N THR A 21 -22.93 -31.50 -15.85
CA THR A 21 -21.96 -32.18 -16.73
C THR A 21 -21.21 -31.16 -17.58
N ASP A 22 -19.88 -31.22 -17.62
CA ASP A 22 -19.06 -30.48 -18.56
C ASP A 22 -19.21 -30.97 -20.02
N ARG A 23 -18.48 -30.37 -20.96
CA ARG A 23 -18.52 -30.80 -22.38
C ARG A 23 -17.91 -32.16 -22.64
N ALA A 24 -17.02 -32.60 -21.74
CA ALA A 24 -16.38 -33.93 -21.84
C ALA A 24 -17.19 -35.03 -21.12
N GLY A 25 -18.40 -34.65 -20.58
CA GLY A 25 -19.25 -35.56 -19.85
C GLY A 25 -18.86 -35.76 -18.39
N GLN A 26 -17.92 -34.93 -17.85
CA GLN A 26 -17.48 -35.02 -16.46
C GLN A 26 -18.38 -34.18 -15.55
N PRO A 27 -18.74 -34.71 -14.37
CA PRO A 27 -19.54 -33.94 -13.39
C PRO A 27 -18.73 -32.82 -12.76
N LEU A 28 -19.33 -31.63 -12.70
CA LEU A 28 -18.83 -30.47 -11.97
C LEU A 28 -19.85 -30.09 -10.90
N ASP A 29 -19.40 -29.93 -9.66
CA ASP A 29 -20.27 -29.50 -8.56
C ASP A 29 -20.76 -28.07 -8.76
N THR A 30 -22.06 -27.84 -8.56
CA THR A 30 -22.62 -26.50 -8.54
C THR A 30 -22.10 -25.73 -7.34
N TRP A 31 -22.09 -24.40 -7.44
CA TRP A 31 -21.65 -23.54 -6.34
C TRP A 31 -22.41 -23.82 -5.02
N ARG A 32 -23.72 -24.09 -5.11
CA ARG A 32 -24.53 -24.46 -3.96
C ARG A 32 -24.14 -25.82 -3.39
N GLN A 33 -23.75 -26.78 -4.22
CA GLN A 33 -23.24 -28.08 -3.78
C GLN A 33 -21.94 -27.89 -3.00
N ILE A 34 -21.00 -27.10 -3.52
CA ILE A 34 -19.73 -26.79 -2.88
C ILE A 34 -19.97 -26.10 -1.51
N VAL A 35 -20.86 -25.11 -1.46
CA VAL A 35 -21.21 -24.43 -0.20
C VAL A 35 -21.85 -25.41 0.79
N THR A 36 -22.74 -26.30 0.33
CA THR A 36 -23.36 -27.33 1.18
C THR A 36 -22.31 -28.27 1.77
N MET A 37 -21.34 -28.70 0.95
CA MET A 37 -20.23 -29.57 1.41
C MET A 37 -19.32 -28.82 2.39
N MET A 38 -19.02 -27.54 2.15
CA MET A 38 -18.25 -26.70 3.07
C MET A 38 -18.97 -26.49 4.41
N LEU A 39 -20.27 -26.22 4.40
CA LEU A 39 -21.07 -26.07 5.61
C LEU A 39 -21.14 -27.37 6.40
N ALA A 40 -21.30 -28.52 5.73
CA ALA A 40 -21.25 -29.82 6.37
C ALA A 40 -19.88 -30.08 7.03
N ALA A 41 -18.77 -29.77 6.31
CA ALA A 41 -17.42 -29.90 6.85
C ALA A 41 -17.16 -28.98 8.05
N VAL A 42 -17.67 -27.73 8.00
CA VAL A 42 -17.59 -26.81 9.14
C VAL A 42 -18.41 -27.31 10.34
N THR A 43 -19.60 -27.85 10.10
CA THR A 43 -20.45 -28.42 11.16
C THR A 43 -19.77 -29.64 11.78
N ASP A 44 -19.17 -30.51 10.96
CA ASP A 44 -18.40 -31.66 11.44
C ASP A 44 -17.16 -31.23 12.23
N ALA A 45 -16.45 -30.19 11.77
CA ALA A 45 -15.33 -29.60 12.49
C ALA A 45 -15.78 -28.98 13.84
N GLN A 46 -16.89 -28.24 13.86
CA GLN A 46 -17.47 -27.67 15.09
C GLN A 46 -17.90 -28.76 16.09
N ASN A 47 -18.55 -29.82 15.61
CA ASN A 47 -18.91 -30.97 16.44
C ASN A 47 -17.67 -31.70 16.97
N SER A 48 -16.56 -31.69 16.23
CA SER A 48 -15.28 -32.27 16.67
C SER A 48 -14.57 -31.40 17.70
N ILE A 49 -14.72 -30.07 17.63
CA ILE A 49 -14.10 -29.09 18.54
C ILE A 49 -14.81 -29.03 19.89
N THR A 50 -16.10 -29.36 19.96
CA THR A 50 -16.90 -29.28 21.21
C THR A 50 -16.48 -30.30 22.26
N ALA A 51 -15.60 -31.24 21.96
CA ALA A 51 -15.12 -32.30 22.84
C ALA A 51 -13.60 -32.27 23.08
N ILE A 52 -12.91 -31.12 22.92
CA ILE A 52 -11.49 -31.00 23.23
C ILE A 52 -11.28 -30.88 24.75
N GLY A 53 -11.49 -32.02 25.44
CA GLY A 53 -10.83 -32.33 26.69
C GLY A 53 -9.59 -33.19 26.42
N LEU A 54 -8.72 -33.33 27.41
CA LEU A 54 -7.65 -34.35 27.37
C LEU A 54 -8.28 -35.72 27.07
N PRO A 55 -7.63 -36.57 26.25
CA PRO A 55 -8.14 -37.89 25.95
C PRO A 55 -8.43 -38.69 27.22
N PHE A 56 -9.56 -39.37 27.28
CA PHE A 56 -9.90 -40.27 28.37
C PHE A 56 -8.86 -41.39 28.46
N ASN A 57 -8.54 -41.82 29.67
CA ASN A 57 -7.55 -42.89 29.86
C ASN A 57 -8.04 -44.23 29.35
N THR A 58 -9.35 -44.51 29.50
CA THR A 58 -9.96 -45.76 29.02
C THR A 58 -11.30 -45.49 28.34
N LEU A 59 -11.73 -46.42 27.50
CA LEU A 59 -13.06 -46.40 26.90
C LEU A 59 -14.17 -46.46 27.95
N SER A 60 -13.94 -47.16 29.07
CA SER A 60 -14.85 -47.22 30.20
C SER A 60 -15.07 -45.87 30.85
N ASP A 61 -13.99 -45.10 31.05
CA ASP A 61 -14.09 -43.74 31.61
C ASP A 61 -14.87 -42.79 30.68
N ALA A 62 -14.62 -42.90 29.39
CA ALA A 62 -15.35 -42.13 28.38
C ALA A 62 -16.84 -42.53 28.32
N GLN A 63 -17.16 -43.83 28.41
CA GLN A 63 -18.53 -44.31 28.43
C GLN A 63 -19.27 -43.89 29.73
N ALA A 64 -18.59 -43.87 30.87
CA ALA A 64 -19.13 -43.32 32.12
C ALA A 64 -19.43 -41.80 31.99
N ALA A 65 -18.62 -41.07 31.26
CA ALA A 65 -18.85 -39.64 30.95
C ALA A 65 -20.08 -39.44 30.04
N VAL A 66 -20.35 -40.36 29.11
CA VAL A 66 -21.62 -40.38 28.34
C VAL A 66 -22.81 -40.59 29.26
N ALA A 67 -22.77 -41.60 30.15
CA ALA A 67 -23.81 -41.88 31.10
C ALA A 67 -24.08 -40.72 32.09
N ALA A 68 -23.03 -39.93 32.38
CA ALA A 68 -23.12 -38.73 33.20
C ALA A 68 -23.56 -37.46 32.41
N GLY A 69 -23.92 -37.57 31.13
CA GLY A 69 -24.37 -36.48 30.28
C GLY A 69 -23.25 -35.50 29.89
N LYS A 70 -21.96 -35.82 30.11
CA LYS A 70 -20.82 -34.96 29.79
C LYS A 70 -20.41 -35.03 28.32
N ILE A 71 -20.78 -36.08 27.62
CA ILE A 71 -20.56 -36.26 26.18
C ILE A 71 -21.95 -36.38 25.55
N PRO A 72 -22.49 -35.30 24.97
CA PRO A 72 -23.81 -35.26 24.34
C PRO A 72 -23.95 -36.26 23.19
N GLU A 73 -25.18 -36.60 22.85
CA GLU A 73 -25.51 -37.39 21.67
C GLU A 73 -24.94 -36.77 20.42
N GLY A 74 -24.31 -37.55 19.55
CA GLY A 74 -23.67 -37.09 18.31
C GLY A 74 -22.27 -36.48 18.49
N SER A 75 -21.84 -36.25 19.74
CA SER A 75 -20.49 -35.69 20.02
C SER A 75 -19.40 -36.77 19.98
N VAL A 76 -18.16 -36.37 19.78
CA VAL A 76 -17.00 -37.26 19.78
C VAL A 76 -16.21 -37.16 21.07
N ALA A 77 -15.52 -38.27 21.42
CA ALA A 77 -14.58 -38.35 22.53
C ALA A 77 -13.29 -39.04 22.06
N TRP A 78 -12.17 -38.56 22.58
CA TRP A 78 -10.87 -39.18 22.34
C TRP A 78 -10.51 -40.11 23.52
N VAL A 79 -10.09 -41.34 23.21
CA VAL A 79 -9.67 -42.32 24.19
C VAL A 79 -8.26 -42.78 23.89
N ARG A 80 -7.37 -42.73 24.88
CA ARG A 80 -5.98 -43.14 24.71
C ARG A 80 -5.90 -44.59 24.20
N THR A 81 -4.98 -44.78 23.26
CA THR A 81 -4.70 -46.11 22.69
C THR A 81 -3.34 -46.60 23.13
N THR A 82 -3.14 -47.91 23.11
CA THR A 82 -1.82 -48.55 23.32
C THR A 82 -1.04 -48.71 22.03
N ASP A 83 -1.60 -48.35 20.91
CA ASP A 83 -0.93 -48.37 19.62
C ASP A 83 0.09 -47.22 19.54
N SER A 84 1.36 -47.53 19.26
CA SER A 84 2.43 -46.57 19.17
C SER A 84 2.26 -45.54 18.03
N ALA A 85 1.46 -45.87 17.02
CA ALA A 85 1.19 -44.99 15.88
C ALA A 85 0.12 -43.93 16.18
N ALA A 86 -0.61 -44.04 17.30
CA ALA A 86 -1.62 -43.07 17.66
C ALA A 86 -1.60 -42.73 19.17
N LEU A 87 -1.92 -41.47 19.49
CA LEU A 87 -2.08 -41.00 20.85
C LEU A 87 -3.46 -41.39 21.41
N ALA A 88 -4.51 -41.33 20.59
CA ALA A 88 -5.88 -41.62 20.93
C ALA A 88 -6.70 -42.04 19.72
N ASP A 89 -7.72 -42.90 19.95
CA ASP A 89 -8.74 -43.24 18.99
C ASP A 89 -10.00 -42.41 19.21
N GLU A 90 -10.68 -42.03 18.15
CA GLU A 90 -11.91 -41.25 18.19
C GLU A 90 -13.13 -42.16 18.29
N TYR A 91 -14.01 -41.85 19.22
CA TYR A 91 -15.32 -42.49 19.40
C TYR A 91 -16.42 -41.44 19.31
N LYS A 92 -17.56 -41.79 18.73
CA LYS A 92 -18.76 -40.95 18.66
C LYS A 92 -19.87 -41.52 19.54
N ASN A 93 -20.51 -40.66 20.31
CA ASN A 93 -21.70 -41.07 21.09
C ASN A 93 -22.88 -41.23 20.13
N ILE A 94 -23.36 -42.47 19.99
CA ILE A 94 -24.53 -42.83 19.18
C ILE A 94 -25.50 -43.58 20.07
N ASN A 95 -26.67 -43.00 20.33
CA ASN A 95 -27.70 -43.54 21.21
C ASN A 95 -27.15 -43.93 22.60
N GLY A 96 -26.28 -43.10 23.17
CA GLY A 96 -25.70 -43.32 24.49
C GLY A 96 -24.54 -44.33 24.53
N VAL A 97 -24.07 -44.82 23.37
CA VAL A 97 -22.96 -45.77 23.26
C VAL A 97 -21.84 -45.17 22.44
N LEU A 98 -20.59 -45.23 22.91
CA LEU A 98 -19.41 -44.80 22.17
C LEU A 98 -19.05 -45.82 21.10
N THR A 99 -19.15 -45.42 19.85
CA THR A 99 -18.82 -46.20 18.66
C THR A 99 -17.58 -45.65 18.04
N ALA A 100 -16.59 -46.50 17.72
CA ALA A 100 -15.34 -46.09 17.06
C ALA A 100 -15.62 -45.49 15.69
N THR A 101 -15.01 -44.33 15.38
CA THR A 101 -15.17 -43.67 14.08
C THR A 101 -14.11 -44.11 13.08
N GLY A 102 -13.06 -44.78 13.54
CA GLY A 102 -11.88 -45.13 12.74
C GLY A 102 -10.86 -43.98 12.58
N ARG A 103 -11.17 -42.79 13.09
CA ARG A 103 -10.22 -41.68 13.12
C ARG A 103 -9.27 -41.82 14.31
N ARG A 104 -8.01 -41.35 14.11
CA ARG A 104 -6.96 -41.50 15.12
C ARG A 104 -6.19 -40.17 15.25
N MET A 105 -5.83 -39.84 16.48
CA MET A 105 -4.92 -38.74 16.78
C MET A 105 -3.48 -39.31 16.66
N PRO A 106 -2.63 -38.82 15.74
CA PRO A 106 -1.28 -39.36 15.57
C PRO A 106 -0.43 -39.14 16.82
N SER A 107 0.41 -40.13 17.16
CA SER A 107 1.45 -39.98 18.17
C SER A 107 2.59 -39.09 17.66
N GLN A 108 3.45 -38.60 18.61
CA GLN A 108 4.66 -37.91 18.23
C GLN A 108 5.55 -38.78 17.33
N ASP A 109 5.65 -40.07 17.65
CA ASP A 109 6.43 -41.03 16.83
C ASP A 109 5.89 -41.16 15.41
N ALA A 110 4.56 -41.12 15.23
CA ALA A 110 3.94 -41.14 13.90
C ALA A 110 4.22 -39.85 13.13
N VAL A 111 4.16 -38.71 13.80
CA VAL A 111 4.52 -37.40 13.19
C VAL A 111 5.99 -37.36 12.83
N ASP A 112 6.88 -37.86 13.70
CA ASP A 112 8.31 -37.93 13.46
C ASP A 112 8.64 -38.92 12.33
N ALA A 113 7.92 -40.05 12.24
CA ALA A 113 8.06 -40.99 11.13
C ALA A 113 7.63 -40.36 9.81
N LEU A 114 6.49 -39.65 9.77
CA LEU A 114 6.02 -38.92 8.59
C LEU A 114 7.00 -37.80 8.21
N SER A 115 7.53 -37.08 9.19
CA SER A 115 8.55 -36.04 8.97
C SER A 115 9.83 -36.61 8.40
N ARG A 116 10.29 -37.78 8.90
CA ARG A 116 11.45 -38.49 8.32
C ARG A 116 11.15 -38.96 6.89
N GLN A 117 9.98 -39.53 6.67
CA GLN A 117 9.58 -39.97 5.33
C GLN A 117 9.50 -38.79 4.34
N LEU A 118 9.06 -37.61 4.81
CA LEU A 118 9.06 -36.39 4.00
C LEU A 118 10.49 -35.91 3.76
N LEU A 119 11.35 -35.91 4.79
CA LEU A 119 12.76 -35.56 4.66
C LEU A 119 13.54 -36.54 3.79
N ASP A 120 13.26 -37.85 3.87
CA ASP A 120 13.85 -38.88 3.00
C ASP A 120 13.42 -38.74 1.53
N SER A 121 12.29 -38.07 1.27
CA SER A 121 11.89 -37.73 -0.11
C SER A 121 12.60 -36.49 -0.67
N ILE A 122 13.29 -35.72 0.20
CA ILE A 122 14.09 -34.55 -0.15
C ILE A 122 15.55 -34.97 -0.18
N VAL A 123 16.10 -35.13 -1.36
CA VAL A 123 17.51 -35.50 -1.55
C VAL A 123 18.32 -34.23 -1.78
N THR A 124 19.31 -34.00 -0.92
CA THR A 124 20.26 -32.90 -1.05
C THR A 124 21.66 -33.47 -1.37
N GLY A 125 22.21 -33.11 -2.52
CA GLY A 125 23.58 -33.45 -2.90
C GLY A 125 23.87 -34.86 -3.37
N ASP A 126 22.92 -35.82 -3.27
CA ASP A 126 23.15 -37.23 -3.66
C ASP A 126 22.59 -37.60 -5.04
N VAL A 127 21.97 -36.65 -5.73
CA VAL A 127 21.48 -36.82 -7.11
C VAL A 127 22.43 -36.09 -8.04
N PRO A 128 23.17 -36.79 -8.91
CA PRO A 128 24.09 -36.16 -9.85
C PRO A 128 23.38 -35.03 -10.65
N GLY A 129 23.92 -33.82 -10.61
CA GLY A 129 23.38 -32.66 -11.29
C GLY A 129 22.27 -31.91 -10.54
N PHE A 130 21.95 -32.28 -9.29
CA PHE A 130 20.97 -31.57 -8.49
C PHE A 130 21.52 -31.27 -7.09
N TRP A 131 21.33 -30.04 -6.67
CA TRP A 131 21.60 -29.60 -5.29
C TRP A 131 20.48 -30.02 -4.33
N LEU A 132 19.23 -29.98 -4.81
CA LEU A 132 18.02 -30.39 -4.10
C LEU A 132 17.08 -31.09 -5.07
N ALA A 133 16.54 -32.23 -4.68
CA ALA A 133 15.54 -32.95 -5.49
C ALA A 133 14.42 -33.55 -4.64
N LEU A 134 13.18 -33.41 -5.08
CA LEU A 134 12.02 -34.14 -4.59
C LEU A 134 11.72 -35.28 -5.55
N LYS A 135 11.72 -36.49 -5.03
CA LYS A 135 11.40 -37.71 -5.83
C LYS A 135 9.98 -38.16 -5.57
N ASP A 136 9.34 -38.69 -6.57
CA ASP A 136 8.09 -39.42 -6.43
C ASP A 136 8.33 -40.85 -5.87
N SER A 137 7.25 -41.57 -5.61
CA SER A 137 7.31 -42.94 -5.10
C SER A 137 7.98 -43.95 -6.03
N ALA A 138 8.21 -43.59 -7.29
CA ALA A 138 8.92 -44.40 -8.27
C ALA A 138 10.41 -44.02 -8.40
N GLY A 139 10.86 -43.01 -7.57
CA GLY A 139 12.24 -42.52 -7.55
C GLY A 139 12.55 -41.48 -8.63
N TRP A 140 11.56 -40.99 -9.39
CA TRP A 140 11.74 -39.94 -10.37
C TRP A 140 11.73 -38.55 -9.69
N ILE A 141 12.60 -37.64 -10.17
CA ILE A 141 12.61 -36.26 -9.69
C ILE A 141 11.33 -35.57 -10.15
N SER A 142 10.45 -35.28 -9.21
CA SER A 142 9.19 -34.56 -9.45
C SER A 142 9.40 -33.05 -9.47
N TRP A 143 10.39 -32.58 -8.71
CA TRP A 143 10.79 -31.19 -8.63
C TRP A 143 12.23 -31.10 -8.09
N GLY A 144 13.01 -30.10 -8.52
CA GLY A 144 14.38 -29.96 -8.04
C GLY A 144 15.02 -28.62 -8.36
N VAL A 145 16.19 -28.42 -7.72
CA VAL A 145 17.13 -27.33 -8.03
C VAL A 145 18.43 -27.99 -8.45
N ASP A 146 18.92 -27.72 -9.66
CA ASP A 146 20.17 -28.30 -10.16
C ASP A 146 21.41 -27.60 -9.57
N ASP A 147 22.58 -28.12 -9.88
CA ASP A 147 23.87 -27.63 -9.43
C ASP A 147 24.26 -26.29 -10.08
N GLN A 148 23.55 -25.85 -11.10
CA GLN A 148 23.70 -24.56 -11.76
C GLN A 148 22.67 -23.51 -11.28
N GLY A 149 21.78 -23.88 -10.34
CA GLY A 149 20.76 -23.02 -9.79
C GLY A 149 19.44 -23.00 -10.56
N GLY A 150 19.28 -23.86 -11.57
CA GLY A 150 18.00 -24.05 -12.26
C GLY A 150 17.00 -24.79 -11.38
N PHE A 151 15.71 -24.46 -11.45
CA PHE A 151 14.68 -25.14 -10.68
C PHE A 151 13.42 -25.42 -11.50
N GLY A 152 12.70 -26.48 -11.16
CA GLY A 152 11.46 -26.80 -11.83
C GLY A 152 11.01 -28.25 -11.65
N SER A 153 10.07 -28.64 -12.48
CA SER A 153 9.53 -29.99 -12.54
C SER A 153 9.76 -30.60 -13.93
N ARG A 154 9.42 -31.89 -14.09
CA ARG A 154 9.48 -32.56 -15.39
C ARG A 154 8.65 -31.88 -16.48
N ALA A 155 7.58 -31.16 -16.10
CA ALA A 155 6.70 -30.47 -17.06
C ALA A 155 7.14 -29.02 -17.33
N ALA A 156 7.83 -28.37 -16.36
CA ALA A 156 8.35 -27.01 -16.50
C ALA A 156 9.62 -26.88 -15.64
N TYR A 157 10.72 -26.52 -16.26
CA TYR A 157 12.02 -26.42 -15.63
C TYR A 157 12.62 -25.05 -15.89
N LEU A 158 13.10 -24.39 -14.84
CA LEU A 158 13.77 -23.11 -14.90
C LEU A 158 15.27 -23.33 -14.64
N GLY A 159 16.07 -23.30 -15.69
CA GLY A 159 17.52 -23.34 -15.59
C GLY A 159 18.12 -21.95 -15.52
N THR A 160 19.43 -21.84 -15.27
CA THR A 160 20.16 -20.55 -15.31
C THR A 160 20.12 -19.93 -16.71
N ASP A 161 20.13 -20.74 -17.75
CA ASP A 161 20.19 -20.32 -19.14
C ASP A 161 18.88 -20.56 -19.91
N ASN A 162 17.91 -21.28 -19.31
CA ASN A 162 16.69 -21.66 -20.02
C ASN A 162 15.52 -21.98 -19.08
N ILE A 163 14.33 -21.87 -19.64
CA ILE A 163 13.07 -22.37 -19.09
C ILE A 163 12.53 -23.42 -20.06
N LEU A 164 12.23 -24.61 -19.58
CA LEU A 164 11.54 -25.64 -20.37
C LEU A 164 10.06 -25.66 -19.96
N ALA A 165 9.16 -25.35 -20.87
CA ALA A 165 7.72 -25.40 -20.67
C ALA A 165 7.07 -26.31 -21.70
N GLY A 166 6.77 -27.55 -21.31
CA GLY A 166 6.31 -28.56 -22.24
C GLY A 166 7.40 -28.91 -23.28
N ASN A 167 7.08 -28.73 -24.54
CA ASN A 167 8.01 -28.96 -25.65
C ASN A 167 8.73 -27.70 -26.15
N ILE A 168 8.54 -26.57 -25.48
CA ILE A 168 9.18 -25.30 -25.85
C ILE A 168 10.29 -25.01 -24.86
N LYS A 169 11.49 -24.77 -25.37
CA LYS A 169 12.63 -24.31 -24.58
C LYS A 169 12.77 -22.81 -24.73
N ILE A 170 12.76 -22.12 -23.58
CA ILE A 170 13.01 -20.69 -23.49
C ILE A 170 14.46 -20.52 -23.05
N LEU A 171 15.26 -19.87 -23.87
CA LEU A 171 16.70 -19.70 -23.65
C LEU A 171 17.00 -18.25 -23.28
N PHE A 172 17.91 -18.07 -22.33
CA PHE A 172 18.57 -16.81 -22.05
C PHE A 172 20.03 -16.95 -22.51
N THR A 173 20.46 -16.19 -23.48
CA THR A 173 21.79 -16.30 -24.08
C THR A 173 22.49 -14.94 -24.06
N ASP A 174 23.82 -14.96 -24.07
CA ASP A 174 24.62 -13.71 -24.01
C ASP A 174 24.46 -12.84 -25.25
N ASP A 175 24.10 -13.42 -26.38
CA ASP A 175 23.88 -12.73 -27.67
C ASP A 175 22.42 -12.33 -27.87
N VAL A 176 21.47 -13.03 -27.20
CA VAL A 176 20.04 -12.77 -27.27
C VAL A 176 19.44 -12.90 -25.88
N GLY A 177 18.79 -11.88 -25.38
CA GLY A 177 18.25 -11.88 -24.01
C GLY A 177 17.16 -12.93 -23.78
N LEU A 178 16.32 -13.21 -24.79
CA LEU A 178 15.24 -14.22 -24.70
C LEU A 178 14.99 -14.85 -26.05
N ARG A 179 15.05 -16.20 -26.09
CA ARG A 179 14.83 -17.02 -27.28
C ARG A 179 13.86 -18.15 -26.96
N PHE A 180 12.91 -18.41 -27.85
CA PHE A 180 12.09 -19.62 -27.84
C PHE A 180 12.65 -20.63 -28.85
N GLN A 181 12.81 -21.86 -28.44
CA GLN A 181 13.27 -22.97 -29.30
C GLN A 181 12.25 -24.11 -29.26
N ASP A 182 11.86 -24.62 -30.44
CA ASP A 182 11.03 -25.81 -30.55
C ASP A 182 11.86 -27.10 -30.42
N PRO A 183 11.22 -28.29 -30.36
CA PRO A 183 11.92 -29.59 -30.27
C PRO A 183 12.79 -29.92 -31.48
N GLU A 184 12.50 -29.34 -32.64
CA GLU A 184 13.22 -29.56 -33.91
C GLU A 184 14.48 -28.67 -33.99
N GLY A 185 14.66 -27.74 -33.00
CA GLY A 185 15.82 -26.85 -32.91
C GLY A 185 15.64 -25.51 -33.61
N PHE A 186 14.48 -25.23 -34.21
CA PHE A 186 14.15 -23.92 -34.73
C PHE A 186 13.93 -22.94 -33.57
N TYR A 187 14.36 -21.72 -33.73
CA TYR A 187 14.22 -20.70 -32.65
C TYR A 187 13.68 -19.39 -33.17
N ILE A 188 13.06 -18.67 -32.26
CA ILE A 188 12.57 -17.30 -32.44
C ILE A 188 13.19 -16.44 -31.35
N ASP A 189 14.00 -15.46 -31.73
CA ASP A 189 14.55 -14.48 -30.81
C ASP A 189 13.49 -13.44 -30.48
N VAL A 190 13.26 -13.21 -29.21
CA VAL A 190 12.18 -12.35 -28.72
C VAL A 190 12.71 -11.06 -28.14
N LEU A 191 13.78 -11.15 -27.36
CA LEU A 191 14.45 -10.00 -26.76
C LEU A 191 15.95 -10.10 -27.01
N ASP A 192 16.62 -8.97 -27.24
CA ASP A 192 18.08 -8.92 -27.18
C ASP A 192 18.58 -8.90 -25.74
N ASN A 193 19.89 -8.95 -25.55
CA ASN A 193 20.55 -8.89 -24.26
C ASN A 193 20.36 -7.56 -23.50
N PHE A 194 19.79 -6.54 -24.15
CA PHE A 194 19.39 -5.26 -23.55
C PHE A 194 17.88 -5.23 -23.24
N GLY A 195 17.13 -6.33 -23.48
CA GLY A 195 15.71 -6.45 -23.27
C GLY A 195 14.84 -5.79 -24.35
N ARG A 196 15.39 -5.57 -25.56
CA ARG A 196 14.62 -5.03 -26.68
C ARG A 196 13.95 -6.16 -27.47
N TYR A 197 12.74 -5.95 -27.93
CA TYR A 197 11.94 -6.92 -28.69
C TYR A 197 12.51 -7.11 -30.11
N LEU A 198 12.71 -8.37 -30.53
CA LEU A 198 13.20 -8.75 -31.85
C LEU A 198 12.10 -9.32 -32.77
N LEU A 199 10.88 -9.55 -32.24
CA LEU A 199 9.76 -10.04 -33.05
C LEU A 199 9.23 -8.93 -33.95
N GLY A 200 9.59 -9.03 -35.23
CA GLY A 200 9.08 -8.13 -36.26
C GLY A 200 10.14 -7.53 -37.19
N ASP A 201 11.43 -7.79 -36.94
CA ASP A 201 12.46 -7.18 -37.77
C ASP A 201 13.45 -8.19 -38.37
N SER A 202 13.23 -8.51 -39.61
CA SER A 202 14.26 -9.02 -40.51
C SER A 202 15.13 -7.82 -40.96
N GLY A 203 15.93 -7.24 -40.02
CA GLY A 203 17.00 -6.32 -40.36
C GLY A 203 16.69 -4.82 -40.28
N GLY A 204 16.30 -4.31 -39.11
CA GLY A 204 16.20 -2.85 -38.85
C GLY A 204 15.83 -2.60 -37.39
N GLY A 205 16.39 -1.58 -36.74
CA GLY A 205 16.11 -1.23 -35.34
C GLY A 205 14.62 -1.07 -35.07
N SER A 206 14.18 -1.39 -33.85
CA SER A 206 12.77 -1.23 -33.42
C SER A 206 12.27 0.17 -33.74
N SER A 207 11.08 0.27 -34.35
CA SER A 207 10.51 1.58 -34.61
C SER A 207 10.22 2.30 -33.29
N PRO A 208 10.26 3.64 -33.23
CA PRO A 208 9.89 4.38 -32.01
C PRO A 208 8.49 4.02 -31.47
N ALA A 209 7.60 3.53 -32.31
CA ALA A 209 6.27 3.05 -31.91
C ALA A 209 6.34 1.71 -31.17
N ASP A 210 7.22 0.81 -31.56
CA ASP A 210 7.40 -0.50 -30.91
C ASP A 210 8.03 -0.31 -29.53
N GLU A 211 9.00 0.58 -29.40
CA GLU A 211 9.66 0.90 -28.13
C GLU A 211 8.66 1.48 -27.10
N VAL A 212 7.79 2.38 -27.52
CA VAL A 212 6.70 2.92 -26.68
C VAL A 212 5.78 1.80 -26.19
N SER A 213 5.40 0.89 -27.09
CA SER A 213 4.49 -0.24 -26.74
C SER A 213 5.13 -1.19 -25.73
N ILE A 214 6.43 -1.47 -25.88
CA ILE A 214 7.20 -2.33 -24.97
C ILE A 214 7.28 -1.69 -23.57
N LEU A 215 7.61 -0.42 -23.50
CA LEU A 215 7.68 0.32 -22.23
C LEU A 215 6.32 0.33 -21.52
N ASP A 216 5.25 0.59 -22.26
CA ASP A 216 3.88 0.60 -21.73
C ASP A 216 3.49 -0.75 -21.11
N LEU A 217 3.79 -1.87 -21.80
CA LEU A 217 3.53 -3.21 -21.29
C LEU A 217 4.35 -3.52 -20.03
N LYS A 218 5.65 -3.16 -20.01
CA LYS A 218 6.52 -3.34 -18.82
C LYS A 218 6.00 -2.54 -17.63
N ASN A 219 5.60 -1.29 -17.84
CA ASN A 219 5.08 -0.42 -16.80
C ASN A 219 3.77 -0.96 -16.20
N LYS A 220 2.87 -1.45 -17.04
CA LYS A 220 1.62 -2.09 -16.62
C LYS A 220 1.86 -3.39 -15.83
N ALA A 221 2.82 -4.21 -16.27
CA ALA A 221 3.21 -5.43 -15.56
C ALA A 221 3.76 -5.12 -14.17
N TYR A 222 4.64 -4.13 -14.05
CA TYR A 222 5.17 -3.69 -12.76
C TYR A 222 4.07 -3.14 -11.83
N ALA A 223 3.15 -2.32 -12.35
CA ALA A 223 2.02 -1.81 -11.58
C ALA A 223 1.13 -2.95 -11.07
N ALA A 224 0.88 -3.98 -11.89
CA ALA A 224 0.14 -5.18 -11.49
C ALA A 224 0.86 -5.97 -10.38
N GLU A 225 2.19 -6.09 -10.46
CA GLU A 225 3.00 -6.73 -9.41
C GLU A 225 2.90 -5.96 -8.09
N VAL A 226 3.16 -4.64 -8.09
CA VAL A 226 3.05 -3.79 -6.90
C VAL A 226 1.66 -3.91 -6.27
N SER A 227 0.62 -3.94 -7.08
CA SER A 227 -0.76 -4.04 -6.59
C SER A 227 -1.09 -5.38 -5.90
N ARG A 228 -0.29 -6.44 -6.12
CA ARG A 228 -0.48 -7.77 -5.50
C ARG A 228 0.28 -7.95 -4.19
N ARG A 229 1.26 -7.09 -3.88
CA ARG A 229 2.04 -7.19 -2.64
C ARG A 229 1.14 -6.98 -1.43
N VAL A 230 1.33 -7.79 -0.38
CA VAL A 230 0.57 -7.70 0.87
C VAL A 230 1.44 -7.05 1.94
N LEU A 231 0.89 -6.07 2.65
CA LEU A 231 1.56 -5.40 3.76
C LEU A 231 1.37 -6.15 5.07
N THR A 232 2.45 -6.21 5.85
CA THR A 232 2.50 -6.81 7.18
C THR A 232 3.26 -5.87 8.14
N ARG A 233 3.15 -6.12 9.45
CA ARG A 233 3.85 -5.34 10.49
C ARG A 233 3.49 -3.86 10.52
N LEU A 234 2.24 -3.54 10.17
CA LEU A 234 1.64 -2.22 10.31
C LEU A 234 0.55 -2.27 11.37
N LYS A 235 0.34 -1.16 12.08
CA LYS A 235 -0.83 -1.02 12.93
C LYS A 235 -2.06 -0.75 12.06
N PHE A 236 -2.94 -1.74 11.96
CA PHE A 236 -4.24 -1.62 11.28
C PHE A 236 -5.30 -1.08 12.25
N PRO A 237 -6.42 -0.52 11.74
CA PRO A 237 -7.49 0.06 12.57
C PRO A 237 -8.36 -1.04 13.21
N THR A 238 -7.84 -1.68 14.25
CA THR A 238 -8.47 -2.81 14.96
C THR A 238 -8.96 -2.45 16.37
N GLU A 239 -8.58 -1.28 16.89
CA GLU A 239 -8.92 -0.86 18.23
C GLU A 239 -10.27 -0.14 18.30
N ALA A 240 -10.80 0.04 19.50
CA ALA A 240 -12.00 0.84 19.71
C ALA A 240 -11.80 2.28 19.25
N TYR A 241 -10.61 2.84 19.53
CA TYR A 241 -10.19 4.15 19.03
C TYR A 241 -8.91 4.03 18.20
N ASN A 242 -8.99 4.40 16.93
CA ASN A 242 -7.91 4.36 15.95
C ASN A 242 -7.54 5.79 15.57
N HIS A 243 -6.43 6.31 16.11
CA HIS A 243 -6.05 7.70 15.97
C HIS A 243 -5.16 7.91 14.73
N PHE A 244 -5.48 8.95 13.97
CA PHE A 244 -4.71 9.49 12.86
C PHE A 244 -4.18 10.85 13.27
N LEU A 245 -2.87 11.03 13.26
CA LEU A 245 -2.20 12.29 13.59
C LEU A 245 -1.71 12.95 12.31
N MET A 246 -1.84 14.25 12.21
CA MET A 246 -1.18 15.03 11.18
C MET A 246 -0.02 15.81 11.78
N GLU A 247 1.20 15.38 11.48
CA GLU A 247 2.44 16.10 11.79
C GLU A 247 2.76 17.03 10.63
N CYS A 248 2.80 18.33 10.86
CA CYS A 248 2.78 19.26 9.73
C CYS A 248 3.24 20.69 10.06
N GLN A 249 3.39 21.46 8.99
CA GLN A 249 3.39 22.92 9.03
C GLN A 249 2.04 23.51 8.53
N SER A 250 2.05 24.75 8.08
CA SER A 250 0.86 25.55 7.77
C SER A 250 -0.16 24.90 6.84
N LEU A 251 0.27 24.17 5.81
CA LEU A 251 -0.65 23.50 4.88
C LEU A 251 -1.48 22.43 5.59
N GLY A 252 -0.87 21.64 6.48
CA GLY A 252 -1.57 20.64 7.26
C GLY A 252 -2.43 21.25 8.39
N MET A 253 -2.01 22.40 8.94
CA MET A 253 -2.81 23.15 9.91
C MET A 253 -4.09 23.75 9.30
N GLY A 254 -4.19 23.86 7.99
CA GLY A 254 -5.27 24.55 7.30
C GLY A 254 -5.16 26.08 7.40
N TYR A 255 -3.93 26.60 7.45
CA TYR A 255 -3.64 28.03 7.49
C TYR A 255 -4.22 28.73 6.26
N MET A 256 -4.97 29.80 6.47
CA MET A 256 -5.71 30.55 5.45
C MET A 256 -6.80 29.74 4.71
N SER A 257 -7.13 28.52 5.13
CA SER A 257 -8.14 27.65 4.50
C SER A 257 -9.53 27.90 5.10
N TRP A 258 -10.08 29.05 4.85
CA TRP A 258 -11.40 29.49 5.33
C TRP A 258 -12.19 30.22 4.23
N PRO A 259 -13.56 30.26 4.35
CA PRO A 259 -14.41 29.60 5.32
C PRO A 259 -14.35 28.08 5.19
N VAL A 260 -14.58 27.36 6.31
CA VAL A 260 -14.58 25.88 6.29
C VAL A 260 -15.83 25.34 5.61
N VAL A 261 -15.69 24.18 4.96
CA VAL A 261 -16.80 23.50 4.27
C VAL A 261 -17.18 22.18 4.96
N SER A 262 -16.27 21.55 5.72
CA SER A 262 -16.53 20.30 6.46
C SER A 262 -17.02 20.58 7.90
N LYS A 263 -17.92 21.54 8.07
CA LYS A 263 -18.40 22.01 9.38
C LYS A 263 -19.45 21.12 10.03
N THR A 264 -20.09 20.24 9.29
CA THR A 264 -21.08 19.29 9.79
C THR A 264 -20.42 17.91 9.87
N PRO A 265 -20.46 17.24 11.05
CA PRO A 265 -20.00 15.85 11.16
C PRO A 265 -20.75 14.96 10.16
N LYS A 266 -20.01 14.16 9.40
CA LYS A 266 -20.59 13.32 8.34
C LYS A 266 -20.66 11.84 8.72
N TYR A 267 -19.72 11.40 9.54
CA TYR A 267 -19.60 10.03 10.01
C TYR A 267 -19.43 10.03 11.54
N ASP A 268 -19.29 8.86 12.12
CA ASP A 268 -19.01 8.60 13.52
C ASP A 268 -17.55 8.84 13.94
N SER A 269 -16.74 9.49 13.10
CA SER A 269 -15.37 9.86 13.40
C SER A 269 -15.30 10.97 14.44
N LEU A 270 -14.22 11.01 15.21
CA LEU A 270 -14.04 11.86 16.38
C LEU A 270 -12.82 12.77 16.26
N MET A 271 -12.77 13.79 17.11
CA MET A 271 -11.59 14.61 17.39
C MET A 271 -11.47 14.84 18.89
N LEU A 272 -10.28 15.21 19.37
CA LEU A 272 -10.02 15.51 20.77
C LEU A 272 -10.26 16.99 21.04
N GLY A 273 -11.34 17.32 21.76
CA GLY A 273 -11.80 18.68 21.94
C GLY A 273 -12.63 19.21 20.78
N GLN A 274 -12.83 20.51 20.70
CA GLN A 274 -13.72 21.17 19.73
C GLN A 274 -13.05 21.48 18.39
N SER A 275 -11.77 21.14 18.22
CA SER A 275 -10.99 21.26 17.00
C SER A 275 -10.00 20.12 16.89
N VAL A 276 -9.61 19.76 15.67
CA VAL A 276 -8.49 18.82 15.43
C VAL A 276 -7.13 19.40 15.87
N ARG A 277 -7.04 20.72 16.06
CA ARG A 277 -5.84 21.48 16.47
C ARG A 277 -5.90 21.85 17.94
N PRO A 278 -4.74 22.10 18.58
CA PRO A 278 -4.70 22.62 19.94
C PRO A 278 -5.27 24.06 20.05
N ALA A 279 -5.57 24.48 21.27
CA ALA A 279 -6.10 25.79 21.61
C ALA A 279 -5.07 26.94 21.51
N SER A 280 -3.90 26.67 20.94
CA SER A 280 -2.86 27.67 20.68
C SER A 280 -2.12 27.35 19.39
N THR A 281 -1.89 28.35 18.56
CA THR A 281 -1.11 28.23 17.33
C THR A 281 0.41 28.17 17.56
N THR A 282 0.89 28.63 18.72
CA THR A 282 2.33 28.81 18.99
C THR A 282 2.89 28.04 20.18
N ASN A 283 2.04 27.57 21.12
CA ASN A 283 2.53 26.82 22.29
C ASN A 283 3.11 25.46 21.87
N ASN A 284 4.08 24.99 22.66
CA ASN A 284 4.67 23.65 22.53
C ASN A 284 3.78 22.53 23.11
N ALA A 285 2.71 22.86 23.82
CA ALA A 285 1.77 21.90 24.40
C ALA A 285 0.57 21.65 23.49
N PHE A 286 0.05 20.43 23.51
CA PHE A 286 -1.24 20.09 22.91
C PHE A 286 -2.34 20.22 23.97
N VAL A 287 -2.97 21.40 24.04
CA VAL A 287 -4.16 21.62 24.86
C VAL A 287 -5.38 21.54 23.96
N PRO A 288 -6.30 20.54 24.13
CA PRO A 288 -7.53 20.49 23.35
C PRO A 288 -8.32 21.79 23.46
N LEU A 289 -8.89 22.24 22.34
CA LEU A 289 -9.76 23.42 22.37
C LEU A 289 -11.08 23.08 23.10
N GLY A 290 -11.44 23.84 24.09
CA GLY A 290 -12.60 23.59 24.96
C GLY A 290 -12.33 22.46 25.96
N VAL A 291 -13.15 21.43 25.94
CA VAL A 291 -13.06 20.29 26.86
C VAL A 291 -12.15 19.18 26.34
N ASN A 292 -11.45 18.50 27.24
CA ASN A 292 -10.69 17.30 26.91
C ASN A 292 -11.64 16.10 26.85
N ALA A 293 -12.36 15.97 25.73
CA ALA A 293 -13.36 14.91 25.50
C ALA A 293 -13.45 14.61 24.00
N TRP A 294 -13.96 13.44 23.67
CA TRP A 294 -14.29 13.10 22.29
C TRP A 294 -15.42 13.97 21.77
N GLN A 295 -15.20 14.58 20.62
CA GLN A 295 -16.20 15.37 19.91
C GLN A 295 -16.36 14.84 18.47
N PRO A 296 -17.55 14.98 17.86
CA PRO A 296 -17.73 14.59 16.46
C PRO A 296 -16.81 15.36 15.52
N LEU A 297 -16.13 14.66 14.62
CA LEU A 297 -15.15 15.22 13.71
C LEU A 297 -15.76 16.24 12.74
N ARG A 298 -15.25 17.45 12.78
CA ARG A 298 -15.60 18.56 11.87
C ARG A 298 -14.45 19.54 11.70
N ALA A 299 -14.50 20.34 10.67
CA ALA A 299 -13.62 21.49 10.52
C ALA A 299 -14.19 22.73 11.23
N VAL A 300 -13.31 23.52 11.82
CA VAL A 300 -13.62 24.81 12.43
C VAL A 300 -12.57 25.83 12.02
N VAL A 301 -12.93 27.11 11.97
CA VAL A 301 -11.96 28.22 11.87
C VAL A 301 -11.63 28.70 13.29
N GLN A 302 -10.33 28.67 13.63
CA GLN A 302 -9.88 29.20 14.91
C GLN A 302 -9.47 30.68 14.79
N SER A 303 -9.58 31.39 15.89
CA SER A 303 -8.95 32.73 16.04
C SER A 303 -7.45 32.64 15.76
N VAL A 304 -6.80 33.75 15.44
CA VAL A 304 -5.36 33.81 15.16
C VAL A 304 -4.50 33.21 16.29
N SER A 305 -4.94 33.39 17.55
CA SER A 305 -4.29 32.75 18.71
C SER A 305 -4.57 31.26 18.85
N GLY A 306 -5.59 30.73 18.18
CA GLY A 306 -6.07 29.35 18.31
C GLY A 306 -7.10 29.13 19.42
N SER A 307 -7.37 30.13 20.28
CA SER A 307 -8.11 29.95 21.53
C SER A 307 -9.64 29.96 21.40
N ALA A 308 -10.19 30.34 20.25
CA ALA A 308 -11.64 30.44 20.03
C ALA A 308 -12.02 29.95 18.62
N ILE A 309 -13.26 29.51 18.46
CA ILE A 309 -13.88 29.17 17.18
C ILE A 309 -14.64 30.38 16.65
N LEU A 310 -14.42 30.74 15.40
CA LEU A 310 -15.15 31.79 14.72
C LEU A 310 -16.51 31.26 14.19
N SER A 311 -17.55 32.07 14.42
CA SER A 311 -18.87 31.85 13.82
C SER A 311 -18.84 31.97 12.28
N ASP A 312 -19.86 31.50 11.59
CA ASP A 312 -19.97 31.64 10.14
C ASP A 312 -19.94 33.10 9.69
N ALA A 313 -20.55 34.01 10.46
CA ALA A 313 -20.55 35.45 10.18
C ALA A 313 -19.14 36.04 10.28
N GLU A 314 -18.41 35.68 11.34
CA GLU A 314 -17.02 36.13 11.53
C GLU A 314 -16.10 35.57 10.42
N GLN A 315 -16.27 34.34 10.01
CA GLN A 315 -15.52 33.74 8.89
C GLN A 315 -15.73 34.48 7.57
N LEU A 316 -16.97 34.88 7.28
CA LEU A 316 -17.32 35.64 6.08
C LEU A 316 -16.81 37.09 6.11
N ALA A 317 -16.62 37.65 7.31
CA ALA A 317 -16.08 38.99 7.49
C ALA A 317 -14.54 39.06 7.46
N LEU A 318 -13.85 37.91 7.40
CA LEU A 318 -12.38 37.86 7.36
C LEU A 318 -11.83 38.52 6.08
N ALA A 319 -10.85 39.38 6.22
CA ALA A 319 -10.09 39.91 5.09
C ALA A 319 -9.38 38.76 4.34
N ARG A 320 -9.27 38.85 3.00
CA ARG A 320 -8.62 37.81 2.19
C ARG A 320 -7.22 37.41 2.69
N SER A 321 -6.51 38.33 3.31
CA SER A 321 -5.18 38.11 3.90
C SER A 321 -5.20 37.57 5.32
N ALA A 322 -6.37 37.32 5.93
CA ALA A 322 -6.45 36.82 7.29
C ALA A 322 -5.78 35.45 7.45
N VAL A 323 -4.98 35.32 8.50
CA VAL A 323 -4.08 34.19 8.74
C VAL A 323 -4.69 33.10 9.64
N ASN A 324 -6.00 33.09 9.77
CA ASN A 324 -6.72 32.11 10.58
C ASN A 324 -6.53 30.68 10.03
N GLU A 325 -6.44 29.72 10.94
CA GLU A 325 -6.41 28.30 10.61
C GLU A 325 -7.84 27.74 10.50
N GLY A 326 -8.17 27.09 9.38
CA GLY A 326 -9.52 26.62 9.05
C GLY A 326 -9.57 25.15 8.67
N GLU A 327 -9.93 24.86 7.42
CA GLU A 327 -10.07 23.48 6.90
C GLU A 327 -8.73 22.75 6.91
N SER A 328 -8.48 21.91 7.91
CA SER A 328 -7.29 21.04 7.93
C SER A 328 -7.50 19.80 7.08
N PRO A 329 -6.52 19.38 6.27
CA PRO A 329 -6.63 18.19 5.43
C PRO A 329 -6.96 16.89 6.20
N ILE A 330 -6.58 16.79 7.49
CA ILE A 330 -6.87 15.60 8.31
C ILE A 330 -8.36 15.31 8.41
N VAL A 331 -9.23 16.35 8.40
CA VAL A 331 -10.68 16.15 8.44
C VAL A 331 -11.17 15.45 7.18
N GLY A 332 -10.70 15.88 6.02
CA GLY A 332 -10.98 15.22 4.75
C GLY A 332 -10.38 13.81 4.68
N ALA A 333 -9.16 13.64 5.19
CA ALA A 333 -8.45 12.36 5.21
C ALA A 333 -9.17 11.30 6.02
N VAL A 334 -9.58 11.64 7.25
CA VAL A 334 -10.23 10.68 8.15
C VAL A 334 -11.67 10.40 7.71
N ASN A 335 -12.43 11.43 7.30
CA ASN A 335 -13.79 11.23 6.78
C ASN A 335 -13.80 10.43 5.47
N GLY A 336 -12.88 10.69 4.54
CA GLY A 336 -12.77 9.95 3.29
C GLY A 336 -12.38 8.48 3.54
N PHE A 337 -11.40 8.25 4.40
CA PHE A 337 -11.00 6.88 4.77
C PHE A 337 -12.12 6.15 5.53
N ARG A 338 -12.83 6.84 6.45
CA ARG A 338 -13.97 6.25 7.18
C ARG A 338 -15.05 5.78 6.23
N ARG A 339 -15.37 6.57 5.21
CA ARG A 339 -16.32 6.18 4.17
C ARG A 339 -15.90 4.87 3.50
N HIS A 340 -14.68 4.80 2.97
CA HIS A 340 -14.17 3.60 2.29
C HIS A 340 -14.11 2.40 3.22
N PHE A 341 -13.73 2.61 4.48
CA PHE A 341 -13.69 1.56 5.49
C PHE A 341 -15.10 0.97 5.74
N LEU A 342 -16.10 1.81 5.94
CA LEU A 342 -17.47 1.36 6.14
C LEU A 342 -18.03 0.66 4.89
N GLU A 343 -17.82 1.23 3.70
CA GLU A 343 -18.23 0.63 2.41
C GLU A 343 -17.60 -0.75 2.22
N ALA A 344 -16.30 -0.92 2.48
CA ALA A 344 -15.60 -2.20 2.32
C ALA A 344 -16.06 -3.26 3.32
N HIS A 345 -16.58 -2.86 4.48
CA HIS A 345 -17.14 -3.77 5.48
C HIS A 345 -18.67 -3.92 5.39
N CYS A 346 -19.32 -3.31 4.38
CA CYS A 346 -20.77 -3.29 4.20
C CYS A 346 -21.52 -2.76 5.44
N LEU A 347 -20.95 -1.73 6.10
CA LEU A 347 -21.48 -1.11 7.31
C LEU A 347 -21.93 0.33 7.05
N SER A 348 -22.98 0.77 7.73
CA SER A 348 -23.38 2.18 7.78
C SER A 348 -22.70 2.95 8.92
N ALA A 349 -22.31 2.26 9.99
CA ALA A 349 -21.54 2.77 11.13
C ALA A 349 -20.80 1.60 11.80
N ASP A 350 -19.76 1.89 12.57
CA ASP A 350 -19.02 0.90 13.35
C ASP A 350 -18.55 1.51 14.68
N ALA A 351 -19.41 1.42 15.70
CA ALA A 351 -19.12 1.93 17.02
C ALA A 351 -18.00 1.14 17.76
N GLY A 352 -17.64 -0.04 17.27
CA GLY A 352 -16.55 -0.85 17.82
C GLY A 352 -15.17 -0.41 17.37
N ARG A 353 -15.06 0.39 16.28
CA ARG A 353 -13.80 0.84 15.69
C ARG A 353 -13.93 2.29 15.21
N LEU A 354 -13.88 3.25 16.11
CA LEU A 354 -14.00 4.67 15.80
C LEU A 354 -12.66 5.24 15.33
N PHE A 355 -12.70 6.23 14.44
CA PHE A 355 -11.53 6.93 13.93
C PHE A 355 -11.42 8.29 14.61
N VAL A 356 -10.22 8.62 15.06
CA VAL A 356 -9.91 9.90 15.73
C VAL A 356 -8.93 10.70 14.88
N ALA A 357 -9.12 12.00 14.78
CA ALA A 357 -8.26 12.92 14.05
C ALA A 357 -7.68 14.01 14.96
N SER A 358 -6.37 14.24 14.87
CA SER A 358 -5.71 15.39 15.51
C SER A 358 -4.57 15.92 14.65
N THR A 359 -4.31 17.22 14.74
CA THR A 359 -3.19 17.90 14.07
C THR A 359 -2.22 18.41 15.12
N VAL A 360 -1.00 17.93 15.11
CA VAL A 360 0.02 18.21 16.15
C VAL A 360 1.14 19.13 15.67
N GLY A 361 1.11 19.57 14.41
CA GLY A 361 2.09 20.45 13.80
C GLY A 361 2.01 21.92 14.24
N VAL A 362 2.86 22.75 13.65
CA VAL A 362 2.91 24.21 13.88
C VAL A 362 3.23 24.93 12.57
N SER A 363 2.45 25.95 12.26
CA SER A 363 2.62 26.77 11.04
C SER A 363 4.01 27.41 10.97
N GLY A 364 4.66 27.37 9.79
CA GLY A 364 5.95 28.03 9.54
C GLY A 364 7.17 27.33 10.14
N GLN A 365 7.06 26.09 10.62
CA GLN A 365 8.17 25.42 11.29
C GLN A 365 8.92 24.44 10.37
N SER A 366 10.26 24.41 10.53
CA SER A 366 11.13 23.43 9.89
C SER A 366 10.99 22.06 10.54
N ILE A 367 11.42 21.01 9.83
CA ILE A 367 11.44 19.65 10.37
C ILE A 367 12.28 19.56 11.65
N ALA A 368 13.38 20.28 11.74
CA ALA A 368 14.22 20.36 12.93
C ALA A 368 13.45 20.93 14.13
N SER A 369 12.62 21.95 13.93
CA SER A 369 11.79 22.53 14.99
C SER A 369 10.68 21.60 15.46
N LEU A 370 10.08 20.83 14.54
CA LEU A 370 9.01 19.89 14.85
C LEU A 370 9.51 18.67 15.66
N MET A 371 10.77 18.28 15.50
CA MET A 371 11.33 17.17 16.26
C MET A 371 12.04 17.60 17.57
N ASP A 372 12.12 18.90 17.88
CA ASP A 372 12.79 19.43 19.05
C ASP A 372 11.87 19.37 20.29
N ASP A 373 12.31 18.63 21.33
CA ASP A 373 11.57 18.45 22.59
C ASP A 373 11.33 19.77 23.35
N THR A 374 12.23 20.73 23.18
CA THR A 374 12.11 22.05 23.81
C THR A 374 11.18 22.98 23.04
N LYS A 375 10.80 22.61 21.79
CA LYS A 375 9.91 23.37 20.93
C LYS A 375 8.58 22.65 20.76
N TYR A 376 8.41 21.86 19.69
CA TYR A 376 7.07 21.45 19.27
C TYR A 376 6.81 19.95 19.34
N PHE A 377 7.84 19.12 19.52
CA PHE A 377 7.66 17.66 19.58
C PHE A 377 6.71 17.25 20.73
N ASN A 378 6.68 18.04 21.82
CA ASN A 378 5.79 17.78 22.94
C ASN A 378 4.31 17.74 22.56
N ARG A 379 3.89 18.37 21.43
CA ARG A 379 2.51 18.27 20.94
C ARG A 379 2.13 16.83 20.59
N VAL A 380 3.03 16.06 19.98
CA VAL A 380 2.83 14.65 19.69
C VAL A 380 2.65 13.86 20.98
N VAL A 381 3.57 14.06 21.93
CA VAL A 381 3.56 13.38 23.25
C VAL A 381 2.23 13.63 23.97
N GLU A 382 1.87 14.89 24.16
CA GLU A 382 0.68 15.25 24.90
C GLU A 382 -0.63 14.87 24.22
N CYS A 383 -0.72 14.99 22.89
CA CYS A 383 -1.91 14.61 22.15
C CYS A 383 -2.18 13.11 22.32
N VAL A 384 -1.16 12.26 22.12
CA VAL A 384 -1.30 10.81 22.25
C VAL A 384 -1.58 10.41 23.70
N THR A 385 -0.90 11.02 24.67
CA THR A 385 -1.09 10.72 26.09
C THR A 385 -2.52 11.07 26.55
N LYS A 386 -3.03 12.25 26.17
CA LYS A 386 -4.39 12.69 26.53
C LYS A 386 -5.46 11.84 25.87
N ALA A 387 -5.28 11.50 24.60
CA ALA A 387 -6.19 10.64 23.87
C ALA A 387 -6.22 9.21 24.46
N LYS A 388 -5.04 8.66 24.78
CA LYS A 388 -4.93 7.34 25.44
C LYS A 388 -5.58 7.33 26.81
N ALA A 389 -5.30 8.35 27.65
CA ALA A 389 -5.90 8.45 28.98
C ALA A 389 -7.44 8.56 28.94
N LEU A 390 -7.99 9.26 27.94
CA LEU A 390 -9.43 9.34 27.73
C LEU A 390 -10.01 7.98 27.36
N ALA A 391 -9.40 7.26 26.41
CA ALA A 391 -9.81 5.91 26.04
C ALA A 391 -9.74 4.94 27.22
N ASP A 392 -8.68 5.00 28.03
CA ASP A 392 -8.50 4.18 29.24
C ASP A 392 -9.58 4.44 30.28
N SER A 393 -9.97 5.73 30.47
CA SER A 393 -11.04 6.10 31.39
C SER A 393 -12.41 5.52 30.99
N GLU A 394 -12.60 5.22 29.72
CA GLU A 394 -13.79 4.57 29.16
C GLU A 394 -13.65 3.04 29.05
N GLY A 395 -12.53 2.47 29.50
CA GLY A 395 -12.23 1.03 29.36
C GLY A 395 -12.11 0.58 27.91
N LYS A 396 -11.67 1.46 26.99
CA LYS A 396 -11.58 1.20 25.55
C LYS A 396 -10.12 1.06 25.10
N THR A 397 -9.92 0.19 24.10
CA THR A 397 -8.61 0.04 23.46
C THR A 397 -8.32 1.22 22.54
N TYR A 398 -7.03 1.58 22.45
CA TYR A 398 -6.58 2.74 21.68
C TYR A 398 -5.26 2.43 20.97
N SER A 399 -5.11 2.96 19.76
CA SER A 399 -3.84 2.98 19.03
C SER A 399 -3.72 4.20 18.13
N VAL A 400 -2.49 4.57 17.80
CA VAL A 400 -2.20 5.46 16.67
C VAL A 400 -1.97 4.58 15.45
N THR A 401 -2.82 4.75 14.43
CA THR A 401 -2.87 3.89 13.25
C THR A 401 -2.16 4.50 12.05
N GLY A 402 -2.15 5.84 11.94
CA GLY A 402 -1.50 6.51 10.82
C GLY A 402 -0.99 7.91 11.17
N ILE A 403 0.10 8.28 10.51
CA ILE A 403 0.70 9.62 10.56
C ILE A 403 0.58 10.23 9.17
N ASP A 404 -0.11 11.36 9.05
CA ASP A 404 -0.14 12.21 7.86
C ASP A 404 0.95 13.27 8.00
N PHE A 405 1.85 13.36 7.06
CA PHE A 405 2.96 14.30 7.10
C PHE A 405 2.86 15.33 5.98
N VAL A 406 2.78 16.62 6.38
CA VAL A 406 2.63 17.77 5.46
C VAL A 406 3.60 18.87 5.87
N GLN A 407 4.85 18.78 5.43
CA GLN A 407 5.91 19.70 5.81
C GLN A 407 6.97 19.73 4.70
N GLY A 408 7.72 20.82 4.57
CA GLY A 408 8.87 20.94 3.66
C GLY A 408 9.08 22.33 3.08
N GLN A 409 8.03 23.16 2.95
CA GLN A 409 8.15 24.50 2.38
C GLN A 409 9.10 25.38 3.23
N ARG A 410 9.04 25.30 4.55
CA ARG A 410 9.94 26.03 5.45
C ARG A 410 11.39 25.60 5.27
N ASP A 411 11.66 24.33 5.03
CA ASP A 411 13.00 23.81 4.81
C ASP A 411 13.54 24.23 3.43
N TYR A 412 12.69 24.49 2.44
CA TYR A 412 13.10 25.20 1.23
C TYR A 412 13.53 26.65 1.53
N ASP A 413 12.73 27.38 2.31
CA ASP A 413 13.03 28.78 2.68
C ASP A 413 14.33 28.89 3.49
N ASP A 414 14.58 27.92 4.38
CA ASP A 414 15.80 27.82 5.18
C ASP A 414 17.02 27.30 4.38
N GLY A 415 16.82 26.82 3.14
CA GLY A 415 17.87 26.24 2.32
C GLY A 415 18.42 24.91 2.87
N THR A 416 17.60 24.16 3.62
CA THR A 416 18.00 22.85 4.20
C THR A 416 18.44 21.91 3.07
N PRO A 417 19.69 21.39 3.08
CA PRO A 417 20.16 20.49 2.03
C PRO A 417 19.37 19.19 1.98
N LYS A 418 19.22 18.59 0.79
CA LYS A 418 18.49 17.34 0.53
C LYS A 418 18.87 16.22 1.50
N ALA A 419 20.17 15.93 1.65
CA ALA A 419 20.66 14.86 2.52
C ALA A 419 20.36 15.15 3.99
N THR A 420 20.48 16.41 4.42
CA THR A 420 20.15 16.83 5.79
C THR A 420 18.67 16.65 6.07
N TYR A 421 17.80 17.13 5.17
CA TYR A 421 16.36 16.97 5.31
C TYR A 421 15.95 15.50 5.38
N LYS A 422 16.48 14.65 4.48
CA LYS A 422 16.22 13.20 4.47
C LYS A 422 16.63 12.54 5.77
N THR A 423 17.81 12.90 6.31
CA THR A 423 18.30 12.41 7.62
C THR A 423 17.36 12.83 8.75
N GLN A 424 16.97 14.10 8.79
CA GLN A 424 16.05 14.64 9.81
C GLN A 424 14.66 13.99 9.71
N LEU A 425 14.16 13.72 8.50
CA LEU A 425 12.90 12.99 8.31
C LEU A 425 12.98 11.58 8.89
N GLY A 426 14.10 10.87 8.71
CA GLY A 426 14.35 9.57 9.32
C GLY A 426 14.43 9.64 10.85
N GLN A 427 15.04 10.67 11.40
CA GLN A 427 15.09 10.91 12.84
C GLN A 427 13.70 11.18 13.41
N LEU A 428 12.91 12.05 12.78
CA LEU A 428 11.54 12.36 13.18
C LEU A 428 10.67 11.09 13.10
N TYR A 429 10.74 10.33 12.01
CA TYR A 429 10.03 9.06 11.84
C TYR A 429 10.30 8.10 13.01
N ASN A 430 11.57 7.88 13.34
CA ASN A 430 11.94 6.99 14.43
C ASN A 430 11.48 7.53 15.79
N LYS A 431 11.63 8.83 16.02
CA LYS A 431 11.25 9.49 17.27
C LYS A 431 9.75 9.39 17.53
N VAL A 432 8.93 9.73 16.54
CA VAL A 432 7.46 9.64 16.63
C VAL A 432 7.01 8.20 16.86
N ASN A 433 7.53 7.24 16.09
CA ASN A 433 7.16 5.83 16.23
C ASN A 433 7.52 5.26 17.61
N ASN A 434 8.72 5.59 18.12
CA ASN A 434 9.15 5.13 19.45
C ASN A 434 8.30 5.75 20.55
N THR A 435 8.00 7.04 20.46
CA THR A 435 7.14 7.75 21.41
C THR A 435 5.72 7.16 21.44
N ILE A 436 5.12 6.95 20.27
CA ILE A 436 3.78 6.35 20.17
C ILE A 436 3.78 4.97 20.81
N ARG A 437 4.73 4.10 20.45
CA ARG A 437 4.81 2.76 21.05
C ARG A 437 5.02 2.80 22.55
N GLY A 438 5.85 3.71 23.03
CA GLY A 438 6.08 3.90 24.47
C GLY A 438 4.82 4.30 25.24
N ILE A 439 3.98 5.17 24.66
CA ILE A 439 2.75 5.64 25.31
C ILE A 439 1.62 4.61 25.18
N THR A 440 1.44 4.03 23.99
CA THR A 440 0.27 3.17 23.70
C THR A 440 0.49 1.71 24.03
N GLY A 441 1.73 1.24 24.07
CA GLY A 441 2.10 -0.16 24.18
C GLY A 441 1.86 -0.96 22.89
N GLN A 442 1.50 -0.32 21.77
CA GLN A 442 1.32 -1.02 20.50
C GLN A 442 2.64 -1.59 19.98
N LYS A 443 2.60 -2.80 19.39
CA LYS A 443 3.79 -3.47 18.86
C LYS A 443 4.19 -2.95 17.49
N ASP A 444 3.19 -2.72 16.64
CA ASP A 444 3.39 -2.31 15.26
C ASP A 444 3.42 -0.79 15.12
N ASN A 445 4.22 -0.30 14.18
CA ASN A 445 4.27 1.13 13.88
C ASN A 445 3.02 1.58 13.13
N PRO A 446 2.59 2.86 13.30
CA PRO A 446 1.60 3.47 12.42
C PRO A 446 2.13 3.53 10.97
N ALA A 447 1.24 3.53 10.00
CA ALA A 447 1.57 3.84 8.62
C ALA A 447 1.88 5.34 8.48
N TRP A 448 2.93 5.69 7.73
CA TRP A 448 3.24 7.08 7.41
C TRP A 448 2.78 7.41 5.99
N PHE A 449 2.04 8.48 5.87
CA PHE A 449 1.56 9.01 4.60
C PHE A 449 2.16 10.41 4.41
N ILE A 450 3.02 10.57 3.40
CA ILE A 450 3.79 11.80 3.19
C ILE A 450 3.27 12.51 1.94
N SER A 451 2.84 13.76 2.10
CA SER A 451 2.60 14.66 0.97
C SER A 451 3.93 15.14 0.43
N GLN A 452 4.15 15.00 -0.88
CA GLN A 452 5.33 15.55 -1.51
C GLN A 452 5.18 17.07 -1.62
N THR A 453 6.04 17.79 -0.93
CA THR A 453 6.01 19.25 -0.97
C THR A 453 6.44 19.78 -2.35
N GLY A 454 5.67 20.72 -2.86
CA GLY A 454 6.00 21.45 -4.08
C GLY A 454 7.05 22.54 -3.83
N TYR A 455 7.26 23.38 -4.85
CA TYR A 455 8.14 24.53 -4.73
C TYR A 455 7.51 25.59 -3.80
N THR A 456 8.35 26.36 -3.10
CA THR A 456 7.83 27.47 -2.27
C THR A 456 7.29 28.62 -3.15
N TYR A 457 6.27 29.29 -2.64
CA TYR A 457 5.61 30.39 -3.34
C TYR A 457 6.37 31.72 -3.26
N SER A 458 7.32 31.82 -2.37
CA SER A 458 8.21 32.98 -2.23
C SER A 458 9.65 32.49 -2.29
N PRO A 459 10.16 32.11 -3.47
CA PRO A 459 11.50 31.57 -3.60
C PRO A 459 12.50 32.62 -3.13
N ASN A 460 13.31 32.26 -2.14
CA ASN A 460 14.48 33.07 -1.76
C ASN A 460 15.57 32.82 -2.83
N PRO A 461 15.95 33.79 -3.65
CA PRO A 461 16.95 33.60 -4.68
C PRO A 461 18.32 33.13 -4.18
N ALA A 462 18.62 33.37 -2.90
CA ALA A 462 19.86 32.93 -2.27
C ALA A 462 19.84 31.44 -1.87
N THR A 463 18.67 30.91 -1.54
CA THR A 463 18.50 29.53 -1.06
C THR A 463 17.78 28.63 -2.07
N GLN A 464 17.04 29.24 -3.00
CA GLN A 464 16.23 28.56 -4.02
C GLN A 464 16.41 29.23 -5.37
N PRO A 465 17.41 28.85 -6.15
CA PRO A 465 17.60 29.42 -7.48
C PRO A 465 16.35 29.19 -8.35
N VAL A 466 15.88 30.24 -9.00
CA VAL A 466 14.69 30.23 -9.90
C VAL A 466 14.79 29.16 -10.99
N ASN A 467 15.98 28.68 -11.27
CA ASN A 467 16.30 27.64 -12.25
C ASN A 467 16.66 26.30 -11.61
N ALA A 468 16.14 26.00 -10.42
CA ALA A 468 16.36 24.70 -9.80
C ALA A 468 16.04 23.55 -10.77
N VAL A 469 16.98 22.63 -10.90
CA VAL A 469 16.81 21.41 -11.72
C VAL A 469 16.19 20.29 -10.90
N GLU A 470 16.09 20.46 -9.58
CA GLU A 470 15.56 19.49 -8.64
C GLU A 470 14.80 20.21 -7.53
N LEU A 471 13.64 19.66 -7.18
CA LEU A 471 12.90 20.03 -5.98
C LEU A 471 13.44 19.20 -4.80
N TRP A 472 14.56 19.57 -4.22
CA TRP A 472 15.37 18.72 -3.35
C TRP A 472 14.67 18.24 -2.07
N VAL A 473 13.81 19.05 -1.44
CA VAL A 473 13.02 18.59 -0.27
C VAL A 473 11.96 17.57 -0.71
N GLY A 474 11.21 17.84 -1.78
CA GLY A 474 10.22 16.91 -2.32
C GLY A 474 10.85 15.61 -2.82
N MET A 475 12.06 15.68 -3.41
CA MET A 475 12.81 14.49 -3.80
C MET A 475 13.35 13.71 -2.61
N ALA A 476 13.77 14.38 -1.53
CA ALA A 476 14.15 13.71 -0.28
C ALA A 476 12.97 12.93 0.33
N GLN A 477 11.77 13.49 0.28
CA GLN A 477 10.55 12.81 0.72
C GLN A 477 10.24 11.58 -0.14
N TRP A 478 10.39 11.71 -1.46
CA TRP A 478 10.19 10.59 -2.38
C TRP A 478 11.20 9.46 -2.12
N GLU A 479 12.50 9.78 -2.06
CA GLU A 479 13.56 8.81 -1.79
C GLU A 479 13.36 8.13 -0.43
N PHE A 480 13.01 8.91 0.61
CA PHE A 480 12.74 8.36 1.93
C PHE A 480 11.62 7.32 1.91
N CYS A 481 10.53 7.59 1.18
CA CYS A 481 9.43 6.65 1.04
C CYS A 481 9.81 5.39 0.24
N GLN A 482 10.76 5.48 -0.70
CA GLN A 482 11.25 4.29 -1.42
C GLN A 482 12.13 3.39 -0.54
N GLU A 483 12.86 3.97 0.40
CA GLU A 483 13.82 3.26 1.23
C GLU A 483 13.27 2.82 2.59
N THR A 484 12.19 3.47 3.07
CA THR A 484 11.65 3.25 4.42
C THR A 484 10.36 2.43 4.37
N PRO A 485 10.36 1.22 4.95
CA PRO A 485 9.13 0.42 5.05
C PRO A 485 8.02 1.17 5.76
N ASN A 486 6.79 0.98 5.30
CA ASN A 486 5.58 1.55 5.90
C ASN A 486 5.46 3.08 5.78
N CYS A 487 6.29 3.70 4.91
CA CYS A 487 6.15 5.07 4.45
C CYS A 487 5.61 5.10 3.02
N PHE A 488 4.59 5.90 2.78
CA PHE A 488 3.89 5.97 1.50
C PHE A 488 3.78 7.43 1.07
N LEU A 489 4.38 7.77 -0.07
CA LEU A 489 4.18 9.07 -0.68
C LEU A 489 2.77 9.12 -1.28
N ILE A 490 1.97 10.12 -0.92
CA ILE A 490 0.58 10.23 -1.42
C ILE A 490 0.49 10.96 -2.77
N GLY A 491 1.53 11.68 -3.14
CA GLY A 491 1.64 12.52 -4.31
C GLY A 491 1.96 13.97 -3.98
N PRO A 492 2.15 14.81 -5.00
CA PRO A 492 2.51 16.22 -4.82
C PRO A 492 1.29 17.10 -4.51
N ASP A 493 1.55 18.22 -3.82
CA ASP A 493 0.54 19.21 -3.44
C ASP A 493 0.41 20.40 -4.41
N TYR A 494 1.36 20.60 -5.31
CA TYR A 494 1.45 21.78 -6.21
C TYR A 494 0.21 22.00 -7.10
N GLN A 495 -0.53 20.95 -7.41
CA GLN A 495 -1.70 20.99 -8.29
C GLN A 495 -2.97 21.49 -7.61
N LEU A 496 -2.95 21.60 -6.27
CA LEU A 496 -4.14 21.93 -5.49
C LEU A 496 -4.42 23.43 -5.49
N PRO A 497 -5.69 23.87 -5.45
CA PRO A 497 -6.02 25.29 -5.43
C PRO A 497 -5.48 25.97 -4.18
N ASP A 498 -4.79 27.08 -4.38
CA ASP A 498 -4.18 27.89 -3.33
C ASP A 498 -4.54 29.38 -3.44
N LYS A 499 -4.20 30.15 -2.40
CA LYS A 499 -4.24 31.60 -2.37
C LYS A 499 -2.96 32.15 -1.73
N GLY A 500 -1.97 32.44 -2.58
CA GLY A 500 -0.71 33.03 -2.12
C GLY A 500 0.12 32.12 -1.25
N GLY A 501 0.19 30.83 -1.61
CA GLY A 501 1.07 29.85 -1.00
C GLY A 501 0.43 28.96 0.04
N HIS A 502 -0.84 29.16 0.33
CA HIS A 502 -1.60 28.31 1.23
C HIS A 502 -2.86 27.79 0.54
N LEU A 503 -3.20 26.55 0.80
CA LEU A 503 -4.32 25.89 0.16
C LEU A 503 -5.64 26.61 0.46
N MET A 504 -6.44 26.80 -0.58
CA MET A 504 -7.86 27.14 -0.39
C MET A 504 -8.56 25.98 0.32
N THR A 505 -9.72 26.26 0.92
CA THR A 505 -10.54 25.27 1.62
C THR A 505 -10.75 23.99 0.81
N ASN A 506 -11.09 24.12 -0.49
CA ASN A 506 -11.22 22.96 -1.38
C ASN A 506 -9.88 22.26 -1.64
N GLY A 507 -8.77 23.01 -1.73
CA GLY A 507 -7.43 22.43 -1.85
C GLY A 507 -7.07 21.59 -0.63
N SER A 508 -7.34 22.07 0.57
CA SER A 508 -7.15 21.32 1.82
C SER A 508 -7.99 20.03 1.86
N ARG A 509 -9.26 20.12 1.45
CA ARG A 509 -10.11 18.91 1.34
C ARG A 509 -9.59 17.93 0.32
N TRP A 510 -9.15 18.38 -0.85
CA TRP A 510 -8.58 17.51 -1.88
C TRP A 510 -7.28 16.84 -1.41
N LEU A 511 -6.42 17.58 -0.69
CA LEU A 511 -5.25 16.96 -0.05
C LEU A 511 -5.68 15.87 0.92
N GLY A 512 -6.71 16.14 1.73
CA GLY A 512 -7.33 15.13 2.58
C GLY A 512 -7.81 13.89 1.82
N CYS A 513 -8.42 14.07 0.64
CA CYS A 513 -8.85 12.93 -0.21
C CYS A 513 -7.66 12.10 -0.74
N TYR A 514 -6.51 12.70 -1.04
CA TYR A 514 -5.31 11.94 -1.40
C TYR A 514 -4.82 11.08 -0.23
N PHE A 515 -4.79 11.63 0.98
CA PHE A 515 -4.50 10.85 2.19
C PHE A 515 -5.51 9.71 2.39
N ALA A 516 -6.80 9.97 2.20
CA ALA A 516 -7.86 8.98 2.33
C ALA A 516 -7.68 7.82 1.33
N LYS A 517 -7.37 8.13 0.06
CA LYS A 517 -7.08 7.13 -0.99
C LYS A 517 -5.92 6.24 -0.60
N ALA A 518 -4.82 6.83 -0.12
CA ALA A 518 -3.64 6.07 0.31
C ALA A 518 -3.95 5.21 1.56
N LYS A 519 -4.66 5.76 2.54
CA LYS A 519 -5.10 5.01 3.73
C LYS A 519 -5.99 3.82 3.38
N ASP A 520 -6.94 4.01 2.48
CA ASP A 520 -7.79 2.91 2.03
C ASP A 520 -6.97 1.78 1.43
N ARG A 521 -6.04 2.10 0.52
CA ARG A 521 -5.18 1.11 -0.12
C ARG A 521 -4.31 0.36 0.89
N VAL A 522 -3.69 1.10 1.83
CA VAL A 522 -2.72 0.57 2.79
C VAL A 522 -3.40 -0.13 3.97
N LEU A 523 -4.35 0.54 4.61
CA LEU A 523 -4.89 0.11 5.91
C LEU A 523 -6.16 -0.74 5.79
N ASN A 524 -6.92 -0.58 4.70
CA ASN A 524 -8.13 -1.35 4.44
C ASN A 524 -7.84 -2.55 3.52
N GLN A 525 -7.27 -2.27 2.34
CA GLN A 525 -6.94 -3.30 1.35
C GLN A 525 -5.64 -4.06 1.66
N ARG A 526 -4.81 -3.57 2.60
CA ARG A 526 -3.50 -4.13 2.98
C ARG A 526 -2.52 -4.26 1.81
N ARG A 527 -2.55 -3.28 0.90
CA ARG A 527 -1.71 -3.22 -0.30
C ARG A 527 -0.82 -1.99 -0.26
N PRO A 528 0.38 -2.02 -0.84
CA PRO A 528 1.19 -0.83 -0.94
C PRO A 528 0.48 0.23 -1.78
N PHE A 529 0.70 1.49 -1.41
CA PHE A 529 0.28 2.63 -2.19
C PHE A 529 1.50 3.28 -2.85
N GLN A 530 1.40 3.54 -4.13
CA GLN A 530 2.37 4.33 -4.88
C GLN A 530 1.59 5.33 -5.74
N PRO A 531 1.91 6.63 -5.69
CA PRO A 531 1.30 7.62 -6.58
C PRO A 531 1.82 7.45 -8.01
N LEU A 532 1.23 8.20 -8.95
CA LEU A 532 1.82 8.41 -10.26
C LEU A 532 3.29 8.86 -10.08
N ALA A 533 4.23 8.09 -10.61
CA ALA A 533 5.65 8.33 -10.43
C ALA A 533 6.47 7.95 -11.67
N PRO A 534 7.54 8.69 -11.99
CA PRO A 534 8.45 8.30 -13.05
C PRO A 534 9.22 7.03 -12.66
N MET A 535 9.43 6.14 -13.63
CA MET A 535 10.18 4.89 -13.47
C MET A 535 11.50 4.90 -14.22
N GLY A 536 11.56 5.59 -15.35
CA GLY A 536 12.77 5.64 -16.17
C GLY A 536 12.64 6.54 -17.38
N ILE A 537 13.76 6.76 -18.03
CA ILE A 537 13.88 7.54 -19.26
C ILE A 537 14.64 6.69 -20.27
N THR A 538 14.09 6.58 -21.49
CA THR A 538 14.78 6.02 -22.67
C THR A 538 14.86 7.10 -23.72
N CYS A 539 16.02 7.24 -24.37
CA CYS A 539 16.21 8.20 -25.48
C CYS A 539 16.20 7.45 -26.81
N SER A 540 15.47 7.98 -27.78
CA SER A 540 15.41 7.48 -29.16
C SER A 540 15.50 8.66 -30.11
N GLY A 541 16.68 8.91 -30.69
CA GLY A 541 16.97 10.15 -31.42
C GLY A 541 16.76 11.38 -30.52
N SER A 542 15.97 12.34 -30.98
CA SER A 542 15.61 13.54 -30.19
C SER A 542 14.43 13.34 -29.23
N ASP A 543 13.89 12.14 -29.16
CA ASP A 543 12.77 11.82 -28.27
C ASP A 543 13.25 11.27 -26.92
N PHE A 544 12.63 11.76 -25.83
CA PHE A 544 12.71 11.19 -24.50
C PHE A 544 11.41 10.44 -24.21
N LEU A 545 11.49 9.15 -24.04
CA LEU A 545 10.38 8.30 -23.63
C LEU A 545 10.42 8.14 -22.12
N LEU A 546 9.44 8.74 -21.45
CA LEU A 546 9.33 8.74 -20.00
C LEU A 546 8.36 7.63 -19.58
N SER A 547 8.86 6.63 -18.90
CA SER A 547 8.07 5.53 -18.32
C SER A 547 7.50 5.93 -16.96
N TYR A 548 6.23 5.63 -16.73
CA TYR A 548 5.54 5.92 -15.47
C TYR A 548 4.90 4.69 -14.84
N TYR A 549 4.96 4.62 -13.52
CA TYR A 549 4.03 3.84 -12.74
C TYR A 549 2.67 4.53 -12.78
N VAL A 550 1.64 3.84 -13.27
CA VAL A 550 0.27 4.33 -13.37
C VAL A 550 -0.66 3.27 -12.79
N ASP A 551 -1.21 3.54 -11.61
CA ASP A 551 -2.10 2.58 -10.92
C ASP A 551 -3.40 2.35 -11.72
N HIS A 552 -3.93 3.39 -12.36
CA HIS A 552 -5.15 3.35 -13.18
C HIS A 552 -4.92 4.03 -14.54
N PRO A 553 -4.37 3.32 -15.53
CA PRO A 553 -4.18 3.85 -16.88
C PRO A 553 -5.51 4.26 -17.55
N PRO A 554 -5.51 5.17 -18.53
CA PRO A 554 -4.36 5.82 -19.16
C PRO A 554 -3.92 7.13 -18.48
N LEU A 555 -2.65 7.54 -18.75
CA LEU A 555 -2.18 8.90 -18.48
C LEU A 555 -2.99 9.93 -19.27
N LYS A 556 -3.26 11.08 -18.64
CA LYS A 556 -3.91 12.23 -19.29
C LYS A 556 -3.37 13.54 -18.76
N PHE A 557 -3.18 14.52 -19.64
CA PHE A 557 -2.99 15.91 -19.23
C PHE A 557 -4.34 16.49 -18.88
N THR A 558 -4.52 16.95 -17.66
CA THR A 558 -5.78 17.52 -17.18
C THR A 558 -5.56 18.80 -16.40
N SER A 559 -6.63 19.57 -16.20
CA SER A 559 -6.64 20.76 -15.34
C SER A 559 -7.69 20.55 -14.25
N PRO A 560 -7.42 19.67 -13.27
CA PRO A 560 -8.46 19.05 -12.46
C PRO A 560 -9.15 19.98 -11.45
N PHE A 561 -8.50 21.03 -10.97
CA PHE A 561 -8.97 21.74 -9.78
C PHE A 561 -9.35 23.20 -10.00
N ARG A 562 -9.40 23.67 -11.24
CA ARG A 562 -9.76 25.07 -11.56
C ARG A 562 -10.80 25.16 -12.65
N ASN A 563 -11.77 26.03 -12.43
CA ASN A 563 -12.71 26.48 -13.46
C ASN A 563 -12.11 27.73 -14.16
N GLY A 564 -12.20 27.79 -15.49
CA GLY A 564 -11.79 28.94 -16.29
C GLY A 564 -10.68 28.64 -17.29
N THR A 565 -10.43 29.60 -18.17
CA THR A 565 -9.36 29.54 -19.18
C THR A 565 -8.01 29.72 -18.48
N ARG A 566 -7.10 28.81 -18.71
CA ARG A 566 -5.73 28.87 -18.18
C ARG A 566 -4.75 29.31 -19.24
N THR A 567 -3.72 30.03 -18.84
CA THR A 567 -2.51 30.11 -19.64
C THR A 567 -1.88 28.73 -19.72
N PRO A 568 -1.65 28.18 -20.93
CA PRO A 568 -0.97 26.91 -21.07
C PRO A 568 0.39 26.95 -20.40
N ILE A 569 0.69 25.92 -19.61
CA ILE A 569 2.01 25.75 -19.01
C ILE A 569 2.98 25.31 -20.10
N THR A 570 4.10 26.03 -20.25
CA THR A 570 5.14 25.71 -21.24
C THR A 570 5.58 24.26 -21.07
N ASN A 571 5.62 23.51 -22.18
CA ASN A 571 6.00 22.09 -22.22
C ASN A 571 5.25 21.22 -21.21
N CYS A 572 4.00 21.55 -20.89
CA CYS A 572 3.20 20.90 -19.84
C CYS A 572 3.92 20.81 -18.48
N GLY A 573 4.91 21.67 -18.20
CA GLY A 573 5.70 21.68 -16.99
C GLY A 573 7.00 20.86 -17.03
N PHE A 574 7.31 20.22 -18.15
CA PHE A 574 8.55 19.46 -18.34
C PHE A 574 9.72 20.35 -18.75
N ARG A 575 10.91 19.92 -18.31
CA ARG A 575 12.21 20.45 -18.71
C ARG A 575 13.17 19.28 -18.91
N ALA A 576 14.07 19.37 -19.88
CA ALA A 576 15.03 18.32 -20.21
C ALA A 576 16.44 18.90 -20.33
N TRP A 577 17.44 18.13 -19.94
CA TRP A 577 18.86 18.47 -20.07
C TRP A 577 19.63 17.27 -20.60
N HIS A 578 20.71 17.55 -21.32
CA HIS A 578 21.75 16.58 -21.54
C HIS A 578 23.02 17.01 -20.79
N MET A 579 23.81 16.04 -20.33
CA MET A 579 24.99 16.26 -19.50
C MET A 579 26.19 15.62 -20.21
N ILE A 580 27.05 16.47 -20.78
CA ILE A 580 28.34 16.01 -21.29
C ILE A 580 29.27 15.79 -20.10
N ASP A 581 30.04 14.71 -20.09
CA ASP A 581 30.82 14.22 -18.92
C ASP A 581 31.81 15.24 -18.28
N ALA A 582 32.00 16.40 -18.87
CA ALA A 582 32.91 17.45 -18.40
C ALA A 582 32.22 18.67 -17.78
N ASP A 583 30.90 18.64 -17.51
CA ASP A 583 30.20 19.76 -16.89
C ASP A 583 30.50 19.84 -15.38
N PRO A 584 31.34 20.80 -14.92
CA PRO A 584 31.67 20.91 -13.50
C PRO A 584 30.50 21.33 -12.62
N SER A 585 29.41 21.87 -13.20
CA SER A 585 28.20 22.24 -12.45
C SER A 585 27.30 21.02 -12.13
N GLY A 586 27.45 19.92 -12.87
CA GLY A 586 26.57 18.75 -12.80
C GLY A 586 25.12 19.04 -13.21
N ILE A 587 24.83 20.21 -13.79
CA ILE A 587 23.47 20.63 -14.19
C ILE A 587 23.18 20.19 -15.62
N GLY A 588 24.15 20.32 -16.53
CA GLY A 588 23.98 20.04 -17.94
C GLY A 588 23.41 21.23 -18.73
N THR A 589 23.29 21.05 -20.05
CA THR A 589 22.68 22.03 -20.95
C THR A 589 21.20 21.74 -21.11
N GLU A 590 20.36 22.75 -20.88
CA GLU A 590 18.91 22.61 -21.07
C GLU A 590 18.58 22.51 -22.55
N LEU A 591 17.77 21.49 -22.90
CA LEU A 591 17.29 21.25 -24.25
C LEU A 591 15.95 21.96 -24.47
N ASN A 592 15.74 22.44 -25.69
CA ASN A 592 14.47 23.02 -26.06
C ASN A 592 13.48 21.91 -26.46
N ILE A 593 12.44 21.73 -25.66
CA ILE A 593 11.35 20.79 -25.92
C ILE A 593 10.41 21.40 -26.95
N THR A 594 10.22 20.73 -28.09
CA THR A 594 9.37 21.17 -29.19
C THR A 594 7.95 20.55 -29.09
N SER A 595 7.80 19.38 -28.48
CA SER A 595 6.50 18.77 -28.23
C SER A 595 6.49 17.90 -26.98
N VAL A 596 5.28 17.76 -26.40
CA VAL A 596 4.98 16.87 -25.28
C VAL A 596 3.69 16.13 -25.61
N ALA A 597 3.71 14.80 -25.57
CA ALA A 597 2.56 13.97 -25.88
C ALA A 597 2.46 12.75 -24.95
N VAL A 598 1.24 12.30 -24.67
CA VAL A 598 1.00 10.96 -24.13
C VAL A 598 1.15 9.99 -25.29
N ALA A 599 2.21 9.19 -25.29
CA ALA A 599 2.52 8.27 -26.37
C ALA A 599 1.85 6.90 -26.19
N ALA A 600 1.63 6.48 -24.93
CA ALA A 600 0.86 5.30 -24.57
C ALA A 600 0.25 5.49 -23.18
N ASP A 601 -0.49 4.50 -22.68
CA ASP A 601 -1.20 4.58 -21.40
C ASP A 601 -0.31 4.94 -20.20
N THR A 602 0.98 4.60 -20.27
CA THR A 602 1.96 4.80 -19.19
C THR A 602 3.24 5.51 -19.66
N VAL A 603 3.28 6.01 -20.91
CA VAL A 603 4.47 6.60 -21.51
C VAL A 603 4.18 8.02 -22.00
N ILE A 604 5.03 8.97 -21.60
CA ILE A 604 5.05 10.33 -22.14
C ILE A 604 6.26 10.46 -23.08
N ARG A 605 6.05 11.06 -24.23
CA ARG A 605 7.12 11.45 -25.17
C ARG A 605 7.37 12.94 -25.06
N LEU A 606 8.64 13.31 -24.87
CA LEU A 606 9.12 14.67 -25.08
C LEU A 606 10.00 14.66 -26.33
N THR A 607 9.71 15.49 -27.31
CA THR A 607 10.58 15.68 -28.49
C THR A 607 11.36 16.96 -28.28
N CYS A 608 12.70 16.89 -28.44
CA CYS A 608 13.58 18.03 -28.39
C CYS A 608 14.02 18.44 -29.80
N ASP A 609 14.53 19.66 -29.94
CA ASP A 609 15.10 20.14 -31.23
C ASP A 609 16.47 19.53 -31.54
N THR A 610 17.10 18.92 -30.54
CA THR A 610 18.45 18.34 -30.66
C THR A 610 18.47 16.97 -29.98
N GLU A 611 19.20 16.03 -30.56
CA GLU A 611 19.47 14.72 -29.96
C GLU A 611 20.33 14.87 -28.70
N PRO A 612 19.91 14.29 -27.54
CA PRO A 612 20.68 14.38 -26.32
C PRO A 612 22.00 13.61 -26.41
N GLN A 613 23.03 14.14 -25.78
CA GLN A 613 24.35 13.52 -25.69
C GLN A 613 24.73 13.24 -24.25
N GLY A 614 25.32 12.08 -23.99
CA GLY A 614 25.73 11.67 -22.65
C GLY A 614 24.55 11.37 -21.72
N LYS A 615 24.68 11.75 -20.45
CA LYS A 615 23.61 11.54 -19.46
C LYS A 615 22.46 12.51 -19.67
N VAL A 616 21.26 12.07 -19.41
CA VAL A 616 20.04 12.88 -19.53
C VAL A 616 19.36 13.09 -18.18
N ARG A 617 18.68 14.22 -18.07
CA ARG A 617 17.84 14.56 -16.93
C ARG A 617 16.54 15.15 -17.45
N VAL A 618 15.44 14.74 -16.85
CA VAL A 618 14.13 15.36 -17.04
C VAL A 618 13.59 15.78 -15.68
N ALA A 619 13.04 16.99 -15.62
CA ALA A 619 12.37 17.48 -14.44
C ALA A 619 10.94 17.91 -14.79
N TYR A 620 10.06 17.81 -13.80
CA TYR A 620 8.66 18.19 -13.91
C TYR A 620 8.27 19.12 -12.76
N ALA A 621 7.52 20.18 -13.06
CA ALA A 621 7.03 21.17 -12.10
C ALA A 621 8.14 21.83 -11.24
N THR A 622 9.34 22.03 -11.79
CA THR A 622 10.49 22.62 -11.09
C THR A 622 10.56 24.15 -11.19
N ARG A 623 9.67 24.78 -11.96
CA ARG A 623 9.51 26.22 -12.00
C ARG A 623 8.15 26.62 -11.44
N PRO A 624 8.08 27.61 -10.53
CA PRO A 624 6.80 28.17 -10.18
C PRO A 624 6.19 28.85 -11.41
N GLN A 625 5.04 28.40 -11.84
CA GLN A 625 4.23 29.07 -12.84
C GLN A 625 2.90 29.44 -12.18
N TYR A 626 2.74 30.72 -11.94
CA TYR A 626 1.47 31.28 -11.43
C TYR A 626 0.51 31.41 -12.61
N GLY A 627 -0.56 30.61 -12.62
CA GLY A 627 -1.65 30.72 -13.56
C GLY A 627 -2.76 31.64 -13.10
#